data_d470fe0c416f976d5fc50e570d56b45c
#
_entry.id   d470fe0c416f976d5fc50e570d56b45c
#
_cell.length_a   1.000
_cell.length_b   1.000
_cell.length_c   1.000
_cell.angle_alpha   90.00
_cell.angle_beta   90.00
_cell.angle_gamma   90.00
#
_symmetry.space_group_name_H-M   'P 1'
#
loop_
_entity.id
_entity.type
_entity.pdbx_description
1 polymer ?
#
loop_
_entity_poly.entity_id
_entity_poly.type
_entity_poly.pdbx_seq_one_letter_code
_entity_poly.pdbx_strand_id
1 'polypeptide(L)'
;MLERFVLGADQARERVDKVLARLLAPRSRATVQRWIAEARVTVDGVVCRARDSVAAGAVLEVEIGPELTSRAEPDASVPFAVVFEDAHLIVVDKPAGVVVHPARGHRSGTLVSGLLARPGFAVAPRDERDPSGHLRPGIVHRIDKDTSGLLVIAKDALTREGLKRQLSAHSMTRVYQALTLGVPKAGRIETAYGRDPRSRLRFTSRLAAGKRAVTRIRVLEVFRAAAALVECRLETGRTHQIRVHLAEQTGTPLLGDALYRRCAPAVAASRAAAPRSPDRDGALPSVAAEFGRQALHALVLGFDHPVTGQALHFECEPPADFASALVALRRWSEGKDR
;
A
#
# COMPACT_ATOMS: atom_id res chain seq x y z
N MET A 1 11.38 -10.93 32.36
CA MET A 1 10.63 -10.47 33.55
C MET A 1 9.28 -11.14 33.51
N LEU A 2 8.85 -11.78 34.60
CA LEU A 2 7.52 -12.41 34.74
C LEU A 2 6.58 -11.40 35.42
N GLU A 3 5.47 -11.09 34.78
CA GLU A 3 4.39 -10.29 35.37
C GLU A 3 3.19 -11.19 35.64
N ARG A 4 2.50 -10.97 36.78
CA ARG A 4 1.38 -11.75 37.23
C ARG A 4 0.18 -10.86 37.56
N PHE A 5 -1.00 -11.23 37.07
CA PHE A 5 -2.24 -10.47 37.23
C PHE A 5 -3.34 -11.43 37.73
N VAL A 6 -4.08 -11.03 38.75
CA VAL A 6 -5.30 -11.69 39.18
C VAL A 6 -6.49 -10.91 38.62
N LEU A 7 -7.36 -11.58 37.89
CA LEU A 7 -8.42 -10.91 37.12
C LEU A 7 -9.66 -10.66 38.00
N GLY A 8 -10.20 -9.45 37.87
CA GLY A 8 -11.46 -9.07 38.53
C GLY A 8 -12.69 -9.60 37.76
N ALA A 9 -13.86 -9.44 38.40
CA ALA A 9 -15.15 -9.84 37.80
C ALA A 9 -15.50 -9.04 36.52
N ASP A 10 -15.01 -7.81 36.43
CA ASP A 10 -15.20 -6.90 35.26
C ASP A 10 -14.47 -7.38 34.01
N GLN A 11 -13.48 -8.28 34.16
CA GLN A 11 -12.67 -8.82 33.06
C GLN A 11 -13.14 -10.22 32.66
N ALA A 12 -14.07 -10.82 33.40
CA ALA A 12 -14.59 -12.15 33.11
C ALA A 12 -15.27 -12.21 31.72
N ARG A 13 -15.08 -13.32 31.02
CA ARG A 13 -15.57 -13.59 29.65
C ARG A 13 -14.94 -12.74 28.55
N GLU A 14 -14.03 -11.84 28.88
CA GLU A 14 -13.23 -11.17 27.85
C GLU A 14 -12.13 -12.11 27.32
N ARG A 15 -11.65 -11.80 26.11
CA ARG A 15 -10.54 -12.55 25.51
C ARG A 15 -9.22 -12.19 26.17
N VAL A 16 -8.36 -13.20 26.37
CA VAL A 16 -7.02 -13.05 26.94
C VAL A 16 -6.23 -11.93 26.28
N ASP A 17 -6.22 -11.88 24.93
CA ASP A 17 -5.46 -10.86 24.18
C ASP A 17 -5.96 -9.42 24.39
N LYS A 18 -7.25 -9.23 24.71
CA LYS A 18 -7.81 -7.91 25.03
C LYS A 18 -7.47 -7.48 26.44
N VAL A 19 -7.66 -8.39 27.40
CA VAL A 19 -7.40 -8.13 28.82
C VAL A 19 -5.92 -7.79 29.00
N LEU A 20 -5.03 -8.61 28.48
CA LEU A 20 -3.58 -8.38 28.59
C LEU A 20 -3.13 -7.09 27.89
N ALA A 21 -3.68 -6.74 26.73
CA ALA A 21 -3.33 -5.48 26.08
C ALA A 21 -3.72 -4.25 26.90
N ARG A 22 -4.76 -4.34 27.72
CA ARG A 22 -5.18 -3.29 28.64
C ARG A 22 -4.27 -3.24 29.88
N LEU A 23 -3.98 -4.39 30.48
CA LEU A 23 -3.14 -4.50 31.68
C LEU A 23 -1.68 -4.12 31.41
N LEU A 24 -1.18 -4.42 30.23
CA LEU A 24 0.20 -4.20 29.82
C LEU A 24 0.41 -2.90 28.99
N ALA A 25 -0.52 -1.94 29.08
CA ALA A 25 -0.34 -0.65 28.39
C ALA A 25 1.00 0.02 28.83
N PRO A 26 1.74 0.61 27.88
CA PRO A 26 1.40 0.98 26.51
C PRO A 26 1.68 -0.10 25.43
N ARG A 27 1.89 -1.35 25.80
CA ARG A 27 2.20 -2.43 24.86
C ARG A 27 1.02 -2.73 23.93
N SER A 28 1.32 -2.96 22.65
CA SER A 28 0.27 -3.19 21.65
C SER A 28 -0.37 -4.58 21.80
N ARG A 29 -1.65 -4.70 21.41
CA ARG A 29 -2.33 -6.00 21.36
C ARG A 29 -1.61 -7.00 20.44
N ALA A 30 -0.95 -6.53 19.38
CA ALA A 30 -0.16 -7.37 18.49
C ALA A 30 1.06 -7.97 19.20
N THR A 31 1.71 -7.20 20.08
CA THR A 31 2.80 -7.67 20.94
C THR A 31 2.33 -8.79 21.87
N VAL A 32 1.20 -8.57 22.53
CA VAL A 32 0.57 -9.56 23.42
C VAL A 32 0.21 -10.85 22.68
N GLN A 33 -0.43 -10.74 21.51
CA GLN A 33 -0.77 -11.91 20.67
C GLN A 33 0.46 -12.71 20.24
N ARG A 34 1.58 -12.04 19.99
CA ARG A 34 2.83 -12.71 19.70
C ARG A 34 3.35 -13.49 20.92
N TRP A 35 3.39 -12.88 22.11
CA TRP A 35 3.82 -13.55 23.33
C TRP A 35 2.95 -14.78 23.64
N ILE A 36 1.63 -14.68 23.39
CA ILE A 36 0.73 -15.83 23.51
C ILE A 36 1.12 -16.93 22.49
N ALA A 37 1.42 -16.56 21.25
CA ALA A 37 1.84 -17.52 20.21
C ALA A 37 3.22 -18.15 20.50
N GLU A 38 4.09 -17.44 21.22
CA GLU A 38 5.39 -17.92 21.72
C GLU A 38 5.28 -18.70 23.04
N ALA A 39 4.06 -19.06 23.47
CA ALA A 39 3.77 -19.75 24.74
C ALA A 39 4.31 -19.05 26.01
N ARG A 40 4.49 -17.72 25.96
CA ARG A 40 4.96 -16.88 27.08
C ARG A 40 3.83 -16.40 27.99
N VAL A 41 2.60 -16.83 27.73
CA VAL A 41 1.41 -16.43 28.52
C VAL A 41 0.69 -17.68 28.98
N THR A 42 0.41 -17.74 30.26
CA THR A 42 -0.42 -18.79 30.88
C THR A 42 -1.64 -18.19 31.58
N VAL A 43 -2.71 -18.96 31.62
CA VAL A 43 -3.90 -18.72 32.44
C VAL A 43 -3.99 -19.88 33.41
N ASP A 44 -3.93 -19.62 34.71
CA ASP A 44 -3.92 -20.63 35.79
C ASP A 44 -2.84 -21.71 35.53
N GLY A 45 -1.65 -21.28 35.07
CA GLY A 45 -0.50 -22.14 34.77
C GLY A 45 -0.58 -22.90 33.44
N VAL A 46 -1.66 -22.72 32.64
CA VAL A 46 -1.84 -23.40 31.34
C VAL A 46 -1.63 -22.44 30.18
N VAL A 47 -0.86 -22.85 29.17
CA VAL A 47 -0.65 -22.07 27.97
C VAL A 47 -1.98 -21.83 27.24
N CYS A 48 -2.27 -20.57 26.92
CA CYS A 48 -3.55 -20.15 26.36
C CYS A 48 -3.44 -19.74 24.89
N ARG A 49 -4.60 -19.58 24.24
CA ARG A 49 -4.73 -18.98 22.91
C ARG A 49 -5.26 -17.55 23.02
N ALA A 50 -4.87 -16.68 22.10
CA ALA A 50 -5.29 -15.28 22.10
C ALA A 50 -6.81 -15.06 22.15
N ARG A 51 -7.59 -16.02 21.65
CA ARG A 51 -9.07 -15.99 21.59
C ARG A 51 -9.75 -16.58 22.82
N ASP A 52 -9.01 -17.24 23.69
CA ASP A 52 -9.60 -17.87 24.87
C ASP A 52 -10.17 -16.80 25.81
N SER A 53 -11.27 -17.12 26.48
CA SER A 53 -11.92 -16.23 27.44
C SER A 53 -11.37 -16.48 28.84
N VAL A 54 -11.20 -15.43 29.61
CA VAL A 54 -10.75 -15.53 31.03
C VAL A 54 -11.92 -15.59 31.97
N ALA A 55 -11.71 -16.25 33.13
CA ALA A 55 -12.66 -16.27 34.25
C ALA A 55 -12.32 -15.19 35.30
N ALA A 56 -13.31 -14.80 36.08
CA ALA A 56 -13.05 -14.01 37.32
C ALA A 56 -12.17 -14.82 38.26
N GLY A 57 -11.17 -14.19 38.86
CA GLY A 57 -10.21 -14.84 39.76
C GLY A 57 -9.08 -15.59 39.03
N ALA A 58 -9.13 -15.76 37.71
CA ALA A 58 -8.06 -16.40 36.94
C ALA A 58 -6.73 -15.64 37.10
N VAL A 59 -5.63 -16.39 37.15
CA VAL A 59 -4.28 -15.86 37.24
C VAL A 59 -3.64 -15.85 35.87
N LEU A 60 -3.36 -14.66 35.35
CA LEU A 60 -2.57 -14.48 34.13
C LEU A 60 -1.09 -14.31 34.49
N GLU A 61 -0.23 -15.13 33.94
CA GLU A 61 1.21 -14.96 34.02
C GLU A 61 1.78 -14.70 32.67
N VAL A 62 2.64 -13.68 32.57
CA VAL A 62 3.22 -13.23 31.29
C VAL A 62 4.72 -13.10 31.44
N GLU A 63 5.46 -13.93 30.74
CA GLU A 63 6.87 -13.73 30.57
C GLU A 63 7.09 -12.61 29.54
N ILE A 64 7.46 -11.41 30.02
CA ILE A 64 7.74 -10.26 29.16
C ILE A 64 8.92 -10.60 28.25
N GLY A 65 8.59 -10.88 27.01
CA GLY A 65 9.59 -11.09 25.96
C GLY A 65 10.26 -9.79 25.54
N PRO A 66 11.35 -9.85 24.78
CA PRO A 66 11.96 -8.66 24.20
C PRO A 66 10.90 -7.93 23.40
N GLU A 67 10.76 -6.63 23.63
CA GLU A 67 10.05 -5.78 22.69
C GLU A 67 10.83 -5.89 21.39
N LEU A 68 10.21 -6.47 20.37
CA LEU A 68 10.70 -6.27 19.04
C LEU A 68 10.54 -4.76 18.81
N THR A 69 11.60 -4.03 19.04
CA THR A 69 11.70 -2.67 18.52
C THR A 69 11.52 -2.79 17.03
N SER A 70 10.31 -2.54 16.56
CA SER A 70 9.99 -2.50 15.14
C SER A 70 10.53 -1.19 14.55
N ARG A 71 11.74 -0.81 14.96
CA ARG A 71 12.49 0.26 14.30
C ARG A 71 12.89 -0.29 12.94
N ALA A 72 12.65 0.51 11.92
CA ALA A 72 13.31 0.26 10.65
C ALA A 72 14.82 0.35 10.90
N GLU A 73 15.54 -0.72 10.60
CA GLU A 73 16.99 -0.74 10.70
C GLU A 73 17.59 -0.22 9.40
N PRO A 74 18.72 0.51 9.45
CA PRO A 74 19.43 0.93 8.25
C PRO A 74 19.84 -0.28 7.39
N ASP A 75 19.63 -0.18 6.07
CA ASP A 75 20.00 -1.21 5.10
C ASP A 75 20.40 -0.56 3.78
N ALA A 76 21.70 -0.42 3.55
CA ALA A 76 22.24 0.22 2.35
C ALA A 76 22.05 -0.60 1.07
N SER A 77 21.63 -1.87 1.17
CA SER A 77 21.36 -2.73 0.01
C SER A 77 20.01 -2.46 -0.66
N VAL A 78 19.12 -1.68 -0.02
CA VAL A 78 17.80 -1.37 -0.57
C VAL A 78 17.93 -0.41 -1.75
N PRO A 79 17.52 -0.82 -2.97
CA PRO A 79 17.67 0.02 -4.15
C PRO A 79 16.60 1.10 -4.21
N PHE A 80 16.98 2.34 -4.54
CA PHE A 80 16.12 3.44 -4.98
C PHE A 80 17.00 4.54 -5.60
N ALA A 81 16.41 5.37 -6.45
CA ALA A 81 17.09 6.54 -6.99
C ALA A 81 16.59 7.82 -6.28
N VAL A 82 17.50 8.77 -6.06
CA VAL A 82 17.15 10.11 -5.57
C VAL A 82 16.91 11.02 -6.75
N VAL A 83 15.72 11.60 -6.83
CA VAL A 83 15.33 12.54 -7.88
C VAL A 83 15.60 13.97 -7.46
N PHE A 84 15.37 14.27 -6.18
CA PHE A 84 15.62 15.59 -5.59
C PHE A 84 15.88 15.43 -4.09
N GLU A 85 16.77 16.25 -3.54
CA GLU A 85 17.01 16.30 -2.10
C GLU A 85 17.48 17.70 -1.69
N ASP A 86 16.93 18.19 -0.57
CA ASP A 86 17.38 19.39 0.11
C ASP A 86 17.49 19.16 1.63
N ALA A 87 17.54 20.23 2.41
CA ALA A 87 17.62 20.14 3.87
C ALA A 87 16.33 19.56 4.50
N HIS A 88 15.19 19.67 3.83
CA HIS A 88 13.86 19.48 4.38
C HIS A 88 13.15 18.21 3.87
N LEU A 89 13.39 17.83 2.63
CA LEU A 89 12.72 16.68 2.01
C LEU A 89 13.61 15.95 1.01
N ILE A 90 13.20 14.74 0.67
CA ILE A 90 13.80 13.94 -0.41
C ILE A 90 12.68 13.39 -1.29
N VAL A 91 12.85 13.50 -2.60
CA VAL A 91 12.01 12.83 -3.61
C VAL A 91 12.79 11.68 -4.21
N VAL A 92 12.18 10.50 -4.21
CA VAL A 92 12.81 9.28 -4.70
C VAL A 92 11.97 8.62 -5.79
N ASP A 93 12.65 7.97 -6.73
CA ASP A 93 12.06 6.97 -7.60
C ASP A 93 12.25 5.58 -6.96
N LYS A 94 11.16 4.99 -6.53
CA LYS A 94 11.14 3.67 -5.89
C LYS A 94 10.97 2.58 -6.96
N PRO A 95 11.89 1.62 -7.06
CA PRO A 95 11.68 0.48 -7.95
C PRO A 95 10.52 -0.41 -7.48
N ALA A 96 9.97 -1.21 -8.38
CA ALA A 96 9.05 -2.29 -8.03
C ALA A 96 9.75 -3.33 -7.14
N GLY A 97 8.99 -4.04 -6.30
CA GLY A 97 9.52 -5.05 -5.37
C GLY A 97 9.90 -4.51 -3.99
N VAL A 98 10.15 -3.21 -3.84
CA VAL A 98 10.52 -2.57 -2.58
C VAL A 98 9.29 -2.10 -1.81
N VAL A 99 9.15 -2.52 -0.54
CA VAL A 99 8.11 -2.03 0.38
C VAL A 99 8.50 -0.67 0.92
N VAL A 100 7.58 0.27 1.05
CA VAL A 100 7.90 1.64 1.51
C VAL A 100 8.36 1.67 2.97
N HIS A 101 7.67 0.98 3.88
CA HIS A 101 7.96 1.00 5.32
C HIS A 101 7.65 -0.37 5.94
N PRO A 102 8.25 -0.70 7.11
CA PRO A 102 7.99 -1.97 7.77
C PRO A 102 6.51 -2.25 7.94
N ALA A 103 6.09 -3.44 7.56
CA ALA A 103 4.72 -3.94 7.62
C ALA A 103 4.72 -5.43 7.97
N ARG A 104 3.52 -5.99 8.24
CA ARG A 104 3.38 -7.41 8.51
C ARG A 104 3.93 -8.23 7.34
N GLY A 105 4.94 -9.07 7.61
CA GLY A 105 5.62 -9.88 6.61
C GLY A 105 6.87 -9.25 5.97
N HIS A 106 7.14 -7.95 6.20
CA HIS A 106 8.31 -7.24 5.69
C HIS A 106 8.83 -6.30 6.79
N ARG A 107 9.76 -6.76 7.62
CA ARG A 107 10.33 -5.98 8.74
C ARG A 107 11.59 -5.22 8.36
N SER A 108 12.35 -5.71 7.41
CA SER A 108 13.60 -5.17 6.87
C SER A 108 13.50 -5.03 5.34
N GLY A 109 14.54 -4.51 4.70
CA GLY A 109 14.59 -4.36 3.25
C GLY A 109 13.55 -3.37 2.70
N THR A 110 13.17 -2.35 3.47
CA THR A 110 12.18 -1.36 3.07
C THR A 110 12.83 -0.07 2.58
N LEU A 111 12.12 0.75 1.82
CA LEU A 111 12.62 2.07 1.41
C LEU A 111 13.09 2.89 2.62
N VAL A 112 12.34 2.84 3.73
CA VAL A 112 12.75 3.50 4.99
C VAL A 112 14.08 2.96 5.48
N SER A 113 14.32 1.65 5.40
CA SER A 113 15.62 1.05 5.77
C SER A 113 16.76 1.60 4.91
N GLY A 114 16.56 1.72 3.61
CA GLY A 114 17.53 2.31 2.69
C GLY A 114 17.78 3.79 2.97
N LEU A 115 16.72 4.56 3.24
CA LEU A 115 16.84 5.98 3.60
C LEU A 115 17.63 6.16 4.91
N LEU A 116 17.37 5.34 5.93
CA LEU A 116 18.09 5.40 7.20
C LEU A 116 19.60 5.07 7.08
N ALA A 117 19.98 4.29 6.05
CA ALA A 117 21.38 4.00 5.77
C ALA A 117 22.11 5.15 5.06
N ARG A 118 21.41 6.19 4.58
CA ARG A 118 22.03 7.31 3.89
C ARG A 118 22.69 8.28 4.88
N PRO A 119 23.91 8.72 4.62
CA PRO A 119 24.54 9.79 5.40
C PRO A 119 23.67 11.06 5.39
N GLY A 120 23.49 11.68 6.54
CA GLY A 120 22.71 12.92 6.66
C GLY A 120 21.18 12.77 6.62
N PHE A 121 20.64 11.57 6.45
CA PHE A 121 19.21 11.34 6.62
C PHE A 121 18.86 11.26 8.11
N ALA A 122 18.52 12.39 8.70
CA ALA A 122 18.08 12.45 10.09
C ALA A 122 16.60 12.01 10.17
N VAL A 123 16.31 11.13 11.11
CA VAL A 123 14.93 10.75 11.42
C VAL A 123 14.24 11.92 12.12
N ALA A 124 13.14 12.41 11.57
CA ALA A 124 12.31 13.39 12.26
C ALA A 124 11.96 12.92 13.69
N PRO A 125 11.99 13.80 14.71
CA PRO A 125 11.67 13.45 16.08
C PRO A 125 10.34 12.72 16.20
N ARG A 126 10.20 11.85 17.19
CA ARG A 126 8.93 11.15 17.49
C ARG A 126 7.83 12.19 17.67
N ASP A 127 6.72 11.99 16.94
CA ASP A 127 5.49 12.68 17.22
C ASP A 127 4.68 11.80 18.16
N GLU A 128 4.40 12.26 19.37
CA GLU A 128 3.61 11.53 20.37
C GLU A 128 2.21 11.23 19.86
N ARG A 129 1.69 12.04 18.91
CA ARG A 129 0.40 11.85 18.26
C ARG A 129 0.40 10.77 17.17
N ASP A 130 1.57 10.29 16.75
CA ASP A 130 1.73 9.17 15.81
C ASP A 130 2.52 8.02 16.46
N PRO A 131 1.85 7.13 17.22
CA PRO A 131 2.49 5.99 17.88
C PRO A 131 3.26 5.07 16.93
N SER A 132 2.92 5.11 15.63
CA SER A 132 3.59 4.34 14.58
C SER A 132 4.66 5.13 13.83
N GLY A 133 4.87 6.40 14.14
CA GLY A 133 5.78 7.31 13.43
C GLY A 133 7.24 6.84 13.45
N HIS A 134 7.63 6.12 14.52
CA HIS A 134 8.96 5.50 14.62
C HIS A 134 9.20 4.38 13.58
N LEU A 135 8.13 3.82 12.99
CA LEU A 135 8.18 2.83 11.91
C LEU A 135 8.19 3.46 10.52
N ARG A 136 7.87 4.74 10.44
CA ARG A 136 7.61 5.47 9.19
C ARG A 136 8.26 6.84 9.19
N PRO A 137 9.54 6.98 9.57
CA PRO A 137 10.18 8.27 9.66
C PRO A 137 10.05 9.03 8.34
N GLY A 138 9.45 10.22 8.38
CA GLY A 138 9.27 11.09 7.23
C GLY A 138 8.24 10.65 6.18
N ILE A 139 7.67 9.45 6.27
CA ILE A 139 6.71 8.94 5.28
C ILE A 139 5.35 9.63 5.46
N VAL A 140 4.90 10.34 4.45
CA VAL A 140 3.60 11.02 4.40
C VAL A 140 2.59 10.32 3.50
N HIS A 141 3.06 9.61 2.47
CA HIS A 141 2.24 8.77 1.58
C HIS A 141 3.00 7.52 1.16
N ARG A 142 2.33 6.64 0.43
CA ARG A 142 2.92 5.37 0.00
C ARG A 142 2.40 4.93 -1.36
N ILE A 143 3.20 4.12 -2.04
CA ILE A 143 2.80 3.28 -3.16
C ILE A 143 2.95 1.80 -2.77
N ASP A 144 2.32 0.89 -3.51
CA ASP A 144 2.38 -0.54 -3.21
C ASP A 144 3.79 -1.10 -3.45
N LYS A 145 4.10 -2.27 -2.88
CA LYS A 145 5.39 -2.96 -3.03
C LYS A 145 5.84 -3.01 -4.49
N ASP A 146 4.96 -3.51 -5.36
CA ASP A 146 5.28 -3.77 -6.76
C ASP A 146 4.86 -2.63 -7.70
N THR A 147 4.47 -1.48 -7.16
CA THR A 147 4.30 -0.22 -7.89
C THR A 147 5.63 0.53 -7.85
N SER A 148 6.10 1.00 -9.00
CA SER A 148 7.29 1.84 -9.14
C SER A 148 6.94 3.33 -9.16
N GLY A 149 7.95 4.20 -9.00
CA GLY A 149 7.83 5.63 -9.24
C GLY A 149 7.95 6.52 -8.02
N LEU A 150 7.52 7.75 -8.16
CA LEU A 150 7.82 8.88 -7.29
C LEU A 150 7.16 8.82 -5.91
N LEU A 151 7.96 9.14 -4.90
CA LEU A 151 7.54 9.39 -3.52
C LEU A 151 8.28 10.58 -2.93
N VAL A 152 7.61 11.40 -2.10
CA VAL A 152 8.25 12.41 -1.25
C VAL A 152 8.30 11.95 0.19
N ILE A 153 9.45 12.20 0.83
CA ILE A 153 9.72 11.88 2.23
C ILE A 153 10.21 13.15 2.92
N ALA A 154 9.66 13.47 4.07
CA ALA A 154 10.07 14.59 4.89
C ALA A 154 11.30 14.23 5.74
N LYS A 155 12.26 15.16 5.87
CA LYS A 155 13.44 15.03 6.73
C LYS A 155 13.21 15.65 8.11
N ASP A 156 12.24 16.56 8.25
CA ASP A 156 11.87 17.20 9.51
C ASP A 156 10.36 17.20 9.78
N ALA A 157 9.98 17.55 11.01
CA ALA A 157 8.59 17.51 11.46
C ALA A 157 7.71 18.59 10.79
N LEU A 158 8.24 19.80 10.56
CA LEU A 158 7.51 20.90 9.93
C LEU A 158 7.14 20.53 8.49
N THR A 159 8.12 20.05 7.75
CA THR A 159 7.93 19.56 6.37
C THR A 159 6.93 18.42 6.32
N ARG A 160 7.03 17.45 7.25
CA ARG A 160 6.07 16.35 7.34
C ARG A 160 4.63 16.83 7.52
N GLU A 161 4.39 17.76 8.45
CA GLU A 161 3.06 18.29 8.70
C GLU A 161 2.54 19.15 7.53
N GLY A 162 3.43 19.90 6.87
CA GLY A 162 3.11 20.66 5.66
C GLY A 162 2.65 19.74 4.50
N LEU A 163 3.41 18.68 4.22
CA LEU A 163 3.03 17.68 3.20
C LEU A 163 1.72 16.95 3.56
N LYS A 164 1.51 16.60 4.84
CA LYS A 164 0.26 15.99 5.30
C LYS A 164 -0.94 16.93 5.09
N ARG A 165 -0.79 18.23 5.33
CA ARG A 165 -1.84 19.24 5.06
C ARG A 165 -2.20 19.27 3.58
N GLN A 166 -1.21 19.29 2.68
CA GLN A 166 -1.45 19.26 1.23
C GLN A 166 -2.15 17.97 0.78
N LEU A 167 -1.76 16.81 1.32
CA LEU A 167 -2.44 15.53 1.06
C LEU A 167 -3.90 15.56 1.54
N SER A 168 -4.17 16.14 2.70
CA SER A 168 -5.52 16.24 3.28
C SER A 168 -6.39 17.23 2.52
N ALA A 169 -5.78 18.34 2.03
CA ALA A 169 -6.43 19.34 1.18
C ALA A 169 -6.58 18.89 -0.28
N HIS A 170 -6.01 17.73 -0.65
CA HIS A 170 -5.98 17.21 -2.02
C HIS A 170 -5.30 18.14 -3.04
N SER A 171 -4.40 19.03 -2.59
CA SER A 171 -3.66 19.97 -3.45
C SER A 171 -2.44 19.34 -4.10
N MET A 172 -1.95 18.22 -3.58
CA MET A 172 -0.79 17.50 -4.13
C MET A 172 -1.16 16.79 -5.44
N THR A 173 -0.42 17.04 -6.51
CA THR A 173 -0.58 16.34 -7.79
C THR A 173 0.08 14.96 -7.72
N ARG A 174 -0.70 13.92 -8.02
CA ARG A 174 -0.23 12.53 -8.10
C ARG A 174 -0.83 11.87 -9.31
N VAL A 175 0.02 11.66 -10.34
CA VAL A 175 -0.38 11.05 -11.61
C VAL A 175 0.34 9.73 -11.76
N TYR A 176 -0.41 8.72 -12.18
CA TYR A 176 0.09 7.38 -12.43
C TYR A 176 -0.17 7.00 -13.87
N GLN A 177 0.75 6.26 -14.46
CA GLN A 177 0.51 5.49 -15.67
C GLN A 177 0.21 4.03 -15.35
N ALA A 178 -0.71 3.45 -16.09
CA ALA A 178 -1.11 2.07 -15.92
C ALA A 178 -1.43 1.39 -17.25
N LEU A 179 -1.13 0.08 -17.34
CA LEU A 179 -1.61 -0.77 -18.43
C LEU A 179 -2.79 -1.60 -17.92
N THR A 180 -3.90 -1.60 -18.61
CA THR A 180 -5.13 -2.31 -18.24
C THR A 180 -5.46 -3.44 -19.19
N LEU A 181 -6.13 -4.47 -18.69
CA LEU A 181 -6.82 -5.47 -19.48
C LEU A 181 -8.20 -4.94 -19.86
N GLY A 182 -8.40 -4.68 -21.14
CA GLY A 182 -9.56 -3.95 -21.66
C GLY A 182 -9.40 -2.44 -21.56
N VAL A 183 -10.39 -1.71 -22.07
CA VAL A 183 -10.42 -0.25 -22.15
C VAL A 183 -11.37 0.29 -21.09
N PRO A 184 -10.87 0.98 -20.03
CA PRO A 184 -11.73 1.55 -19.01
C PRO A 184 -12.55 2.73 -19.57
N LYS A 185 -13.74 2.94 -19.01
CA LYS A 185 -14.46 4.17 -19.22
C LYS A 185 -13.67 5.32 -18.58
N ALA A 186 -13.29 6.30 -19.39
CA ALA A 186 -12.70 7.53 -18.87
C ALA A 186 -13.67 8.30 -17.97
N GLY A 187 -13.16 9.02 -16.98
CA GLY A 187 -13.97 9.83 -16.10
C GLY A 187 -13.50 9.84 -14.67
N ARG A 188 -14.35 10.34 -13.79
CA ARG A 188 -14.11 10.43 -12.34
C ARG A 188 -14.88 9.32 -11.62
N ILE A 189 -14.16 8.54 -10.86
CA ILE A 189 -14.71 7.48 -9.99
C ILE A 189 -14.65 7.96 -8.55
N GLU A 190 -15.79 7.94 -7.87
CA GLU A 190 -15.88 8.23 -6.43
C GLU A 190 -16.68 7.13 -5.74
N THR A 191 -16.13 6.57 -4.67
CA THR A 191 -16.72 5.42 -3.97
C THR A 191 -16.54 5.48 -2.46
N ALA A 192 -17.39 4.74 -1.74
CA ALA A 192 -17.11 4.31 -0.38
C ALA A 192 -16.10 3.15 -0.43
N TYR A 193 -15.03 3.27 0.35
CA TYR A 193 -13.85 2.43 0.23
C TYR A 193 -13.39 1.86 1.56
N GLY A 194 -12.99 0.60 1.58
CA GLY A 194 -12.49 -0.04 2.78
C GLY A 194 -11.91 -1.42 2.53
N ARG A 195 -11.62 -2.13 3.62
CA ARG A 195 -11.13 -3.50 3.56
C ARG A 195 -12.26 -4.43 3.10
N ASP A 196 -11.94 -5.36 2.19
CA ASP A 196 -12.88 -6.39 1.75
C ASP A 196 -13.27 -7.31 2.93
N PRO A 197 -14.56 -7.42 3.30
CA PRO A 197 -15.01 -8.28 4.39
C PRO A 197 -14.66 -9.76 4.20
N ARG A 198 -14.51 -10.20 2.95
CA ARG A 198 -14.23 -11.59 2.58
C ARG A 198 -12.75 -11.92 2.50
N SER A 199 -11.87 -10.89 2.48
CA SER A 199 -10.43 -11.09 2.32
C SER A 199 -9.61 -10.06 3.07
N ARG A 200 -8.78 -10.53 4.00
CA ARG A 200 -7.86 -9.65 4.76
C ARG A 200 -6.77 -9.00 3.91
N LEU A 201 -6.48 -9.53 2.74
CA LEU A 201 -5.45 -9.00 1.83
C LEU A 201 -6.00 -7.94 0.86
N ARG A 202 -7.33 -7.89 0.68
CA ARG A 202 -7.98 -7.07 -0.33
C ARG A 202 -8.69 -5.87 0.27
N PHE A 203 -8.85 -4.86 -0.58
CA PHE A 203 -9.72 -3.72 -0.38
C PHE A 203 -10.83 -3.76 -1.44
N THR A 204 -11.91 -3.02 -1.20
CA THR A 204 -13.04 -2.95 -2.12
C THR A 204 -13.64 -1.54 -2.15
N SER A 205 -14.17 -1.20 -3.30
CA SER A 205 -14.91 0.04 -3.58
C SER A 205 -16.43 -0.20 -3.67
N ARG A 206 -16.91 -1.36 -3.18
CA ARG A 206 -18.33 -1.78 -3.24
C ARG A 206 -19.01 -1.77 -1.87
N LEU A 207 -18.50 -0.99 -0.95
CA LEU A 207 -19.09 -0.85 0.38
C LEU A 207 -20.24 0.15 0.35
N ALA A 208 -21.29 -0.11 1.15
CA ALA A 208 -22.38 0.86 1.37
C ALA A 208 -21.88 2.08 2.15
N ALA A 209 -20.92 1.92 3.07
CA ALA A 209 -20.26 2.97 3.82
C ALA A 209 -18.76 2.68 3.96
N GLY A 210 -17.94 3.75 3.93
CA GLY A 210 -16.50 3.61 4.00
C GLY A 210 -15.78 4.95 3.87
N LYS A 211 -14.46 4.90 3.73
CA LYS A 211 -13.67 6.12 3.47
C LYS A 211 -13.87 6.56 2.03
N ARG A 212 -13.99 7.86 1.81
CA ARG A 212 -14.05 8.43 0.45
C ARG A 212 -12.78 8.06 -0.32
N ALA A 213 -12.95 7.56 -1.56
CA ALA A 213 -11.88 7.30 -2.51
C ALA A 213 -12.24 7.88 -3.89
N VAL A 214 -11.33 8.67 -4.47
CA VAL A 214 -11.56 9.36 -5.75
C VAL A 214 -10.36 9.21 -6.67
N THR A 215 -10.63 8.69 -7.88
CA THR A 215 -9.65 8.54 -8.97
C THR A 215 -10.22 9.11 -10.26
N ARG A 216 -9.44 9.90 -10.99
CA ARG A 216 -9.76 10.34 -12.36
C ARG A 216 -8.99 9.49 -13.34
N ILE A 217 -9.65 8.98 -14.36
CA ILE A 217 -9.07 8.12 -15.39
C ILE A 217 -9.17 8.82 -16.73
N ARG A 218 -8.05 8.86 -17.46
CA ARG A 218 -7.95 9.27 -18.85
C ARG A 218 -7.30 8.15 -19.67
N VAL A 219 -7.95 7.71 -20.73
CA VAL A 219 -7.36 6.74 -21.65
C VAL A 219 -6.41 7.50 -22.57
N LEU A 220 -5.16 7.03 -22.65
CA LEU A 220 -4.12 7.63 -23.47
C LEU A 220 -3.98 6.90 -24.80
N GLU A 221 -3.96 5.57 -24.77
CA GLU A 221 -3.84 4.71 -25.95
C GLU A 221 -4.71 3.46 -25.80
N VAL A 222 -5.20 2.95 -26.91
CA VAL A 222 -6.02 1.71 -26.95
C VAL A 222 -5.34 0.70 -27.86
N PHE A 223 -5.20 -0.54 -27.38
CA PHE A 223 -4.56 -1.64 -28.08
C PHE A 223 -5.60 -2.71 -28.42
N ARG A 224 -6.10 -2.70 -29.67
CA ARG A 224 -7.13 -3.64 -30.21
C ARG A 224 -8.33 -3.87 -29.27
N ALA A 225 -8.74 -2.87 -28.49
CA ALA A 225 -9.76 -2.96 -27.44
C ALA A 225 -9.49 -4.02 -26.34
N ALA A 226 -8.38 -4.74 -26.38
CA ALA A 226 -8.02 -5.77 -25.41
C ALA A 226 -7.14 -5.24 -24.27
N ALA A 227 -6.47 -4.11 -24.47
CA ALA A 227 -5.66 -3.42 -23.46
C ALA A 227 -5.67 -1.92 -23.71
N ALA A 228 -5.28 -1.13 -22.71
CA ALA A 228 -5.11 0.30 -22.81
C ALA A 228 -3.97 0.82 -21.93
N LEU A 229 -3.32 1.89 -22.40
CA LEU A 229 -2.51 2.77 -21.56
C LEU A 229 -3.43 3.86 -20.99
N VAL A 230 -3.42 4.00 -19.67
CA VAL A 230 -4.27 4.97 -18.97
C VAL A 230 -3.46 5.83 -18.02
N GLU A 231 -3.89 7.07 -17.88
CA GLU A 231 -3.49 7.99 -16.81
C GLU A 231 -4.50 7.91 -15.67
N CYS A 232 -4.01 7.76 -14.45
CA CYS A 232 -4.82 7.80 -13.24
C CYS A 232 -4.36 8.95 -12.34
N ARG A 233 -5.22 9.95 -12.10
CA ARG A 233 -4.94 11.05 -11.19
C ARG A 233 -5.68 10.84 -9.88
N LEU A 234 -4.95 10.90 -8.76
CA LEU A 234 -5.50 10.66 -7.42
C LEU A 234 -5.88 11.95 -6.71
N GLU A 235 -7.15 12.08 -6.28
CA GLU A 235 -7.54 13.04 -5.24
C GLU A 235 -7.27 12.44 -3.85
N THR A 236 -7.62 11.19 -3.62
CA THR A 236 -7.33 10.43 -2.39
C THR A 236 -6.26 9.36 -2.64
N GLY A 237 -5.61 8.83 -1.58
CA GLY A 237 -4.57 7.80 -1.70
C GLY A 237 -4.84 6.62 -0.76
N ARG A 238 -5.89 5.82 -1.03
CA ARG A 238 -6.18 4.61 -0.24
C ARG A 238 -5.32 3.44 -0.72
N THR A 239 -5.06 2.49 0.17
CA THR A 239 -4.30 1.27 -0.17
C THR A 239 -4.94 0.58 -1.37
N HIS A 240 -4.16 0.26 -2.42
CA HIS A 240 -4.59 -0.39 -3.66
C HIS A 240 -5.65 0.39 -4.47
N GLN A 241 -5.88 1.69 -4.24
CA GLN A 241 -7.03 2.42 -4.76
C GLN A 241 -7.20 2.33 -6.28
N ILE A 242 -6.17 2.62 -7.07
CA ILE A 242 -6.22 2.55 -8.54
C ILE A 242 -6.54 1.12 -8.99
N ARG A 243 -5.87 0.14 -8.43
CA ARG A 243 -6.05 -1.29 -8.73
C ARG A 243 -7.49 -1.74 -8.52
N VAL A 244 -8.08 -1.34 -7.38
CA VAL A 244 -9.48 -1.65 -7.03
C VAL A 244 -10.46 -0.91 -7.93
N HIS A 245 -10.26 0.39 -8.15
CA HIS A 245 -11.17 1.18 -8.99
C HIS A 245 -11.20 0.66 -10.43
N LEU A 246 -10.04 0.37 -11.03
CA LEU A 246 -9.99 -0.21 -12.37
C LEU A 246 -10.62 -1.59 -12.43
N ALA A 247 -10.33 -2.47 -11.45
CA ALA A 247 -10.90 -3.82 -11.45
C ALA A 247 -12.41 -3.85 -11.16
N GLU A 248 -12.88 -3.07 -10.17
CA GLU A 248 -14.26 -3.20 -9.67
C GLU A 248 -15.25 -2.23 -10.31
N GLN A 249 -14.81 -1.02 -10.66
CA GLN A 249 -15.69 0.02 -11.17
C GLN A 249 -15.72 0.09 -12.70
N THR A 250 -14.62 -0.29 -13.35
CA THR A 250 -14.55 -0.30 -14.83
C THR A 250 -14.49 -1.69 -15.43
N GLY A 251 -14.26 -2.73 -14.63
CA GLY A 251 -14.11 -4.10 -15.11
C GLY A 251 -12.80 -4.35 -15.88
N THR A 252 -11.85 -3.41 -15.82
CA THR A 252 -10.58 -3.46 -16.55
C THR A 252 -9.40 -3.47 -15.58
N PRO A 253 -9.09 -4.64 -14.95
CA PRO A 253 -8.00 -4.72 -14.00
C PRO A 253 -6.65 -4.40 -14.65
N LEU A 254 -5.68 -4.06 -13.82
CA LEU A 254 -4.31 -3.83 -14.29
C LEU A 254 -3.70 -5.11 -14.88
N LEU A 255 -2.93 -4.94 -15.92
CA LEU A 255 -2.08 -5.98 -16.47
C LEU A 255 -1.15 -6.50 -15.36
N GLY A 256 -1.04 -7.84 -15.20
CA GLY A 256 -0.19 -8.47 -14.19
C GLY A 256 -0.69 -8.38 -12.73
N ASP A 257 -1.84 -7.78 -12.44
CA ASP A 257 -2.35 -7.70 -11.06
C ASP A 257 -2.90 -9.06 -10.57
N ALA A 258 -2.09 -9.80 -9.83
CA ALA A 258 -2.46 -11.11 -9.30
C ALA A 258 -3.61 -11.05 -8.27
N LEU A 259 -3.79 -9.89 -7.58
CA LEU A 259 -4.75 -9.78 -6.49
C LEU A 259 -6.15 -9.40 -6.96
N TYR A 260 -6.27 -8.54 -7.99
CA TYR A 260 -7.55 -7.99 -8.44
C TYR A 260 -7.98 -8.43 -9.84
N ARG A 261 -7.15 -9.16 -10.59
CA ARG A 261 -7.48 -9.64 -11.94
C ARG A 261 -8.81 -10.43 -12.02
N ARG A 262 -9.14 -11.19 -10.97
CA ARG A 262 -10.36 -12.01 -10.90
C ARG A 262 -11.56 -11.29 -10.28
N CYS A 263 -11.43 -10.01 -9.98
CA CYS A 263 -12.48 -9.22 -9.32
C CYS A 263 -13.27 -8.36 -10.27
N ALA A 264 -12.89 -8.34 -11.53
CA ALA A 264 -13.77 -7.78 -12.54
C ALA A 264 -15.18 -8.33 -12.26
N PRO A 265 -16.25 -7.49 -12.16
CA PRO A 265 -17.59 -8.02 -12.18
C PRO A 265 -17.61 -8.91 -13.41
N ALA A 266 -18.33 -10.04 -13.34
CA ALA A 266 -19.04 -10.45 -14.52
C ALA A 266 -19.96 -9.24 -14.81
N VAL A 267 -19.40 -8.20 -15.47
CA VAL A 267 -20.22 -7.18 -16.11
C VAL A 267 -21.11 -8.04 -16.96
N ALA A 268 -22.39 -8.02 -16.63
CA ALA A 268 -23.40 -8.54 -17.50
C ALA A 268 -22.97 -8.08 -18.87
N ALA A 269 -22.48 -9.02 -19.65
CA ALA A 269 -21.98 -8.74 -20.96
C ALA A 269 -23.13 -7.97 -21.60
N SER A 270 -22.93 -6.67 -21.70
CA SER A 270 -23.69 -5.88 -22.65
C SER A 270 -23.48 -6.68 -23.92
N ARG A 271 -24.56 -7.29 -24.43
CA ARG A 271 -24.61 -8.25 -25.53
C ARG A 271 -23.98 -7.71 -26.84
N ALA A 272 -23.22 -6.62 -26.77
CA ALA A 272 -22.61 -5.93 -27.91
C ALA A 272 -21.10 -6.05 -28.02
N ALA A 273 -20.33 -6.62 -27.09
CA ALA A 273 -18.89 -6.86 -27.26
C ALA A 273 -18.33 -7.87 -26.25
N ALA A 274 -18.86 -9.09 -26.17
CA ALA A 274 -18.01 -10.19 -25.74
C ALA A 274 -17.02 -10.45 -26.88
N PRO A 275 -15.68 -10.43 -26.65
CA PRO A 275 -14.79 -10.98 -27.65
C PRO A 275 -15.22 -12.44 -27.83
N ARG A 276 -15.69 -12.79 -29.02
CA ARG A 276 -15.79 -14.16 -29.48
C ARG A 276 -14.44 -14.82 -29.22
N SER A 277 -14.43 -16.11 -28.93
CA SER A 277 -13.26 -16.96 -28.67
C SER A 277 -11.99 -16.45 -29.37
N PRO A 278 -10.84 -16.41 -28.68
CA PRO A 278 -9.63 -15.85 -29.26
C PRO A 278 -9.28 -16.66 -30.53
N ASP A 279 -9.64 -16.14 -31.67
CA ASP A 279 -8.96 -16.51 -32.89
C ASP A 279 -7.47 -16.27 -32.62
N ARG A 280 -6.61 -17.12 -33.18
CA ARG A 280 -5.15 -17.12 -32.92
C ARG A 280 -4.46 -15.75 -33.12
N ASP A 281 -5.13 -14.78 -33.69
CA ASP A 281 -4.69 -13.40 -33.93
C ASP A 281 -5.00 -12.41 -32.80
N GLY A 282 -5.70 -12.81 -31.72
CA GLY A 282 -6.21 -11.92 -30.67
C GLY A 282 -5.51 -12.01 -29.29
N ALA A 283 -4.57 -12.94 -29.10
CA ALA A 283 -3.84 -13.07 -27.83
C ALA A 283 -2.89 -11.87 -27.61
N LEU A 284 -2.81 -11.38 -26.37
CA LEU A 284 -1.84 -10.36 -26.00
C LEU A 284 -0.40 -10.86 -26.25
N PRO A 285 0.55 -9.96 -26.61
CA PRO A 285 1.97 -10.31 -26.69
C PRO A 285 2.45 -10.98 -25.40
N SER A 286 3.32 -12.00 -25.48
CA SER A 286 3.80 -12.75 -24.33
C SER A 286 4.36 -11.86 -23.23
N VAL A 287 5.17 -10.85 -23.60
CA VAL A 287 5.75 -9.86 -22.66
C VAL A 287 4.66 -9.11 -21.88
N ALA A 288 3.53 -8.81 -22.49
CA ALA A 288 2.39 -8.19 -21.80
C ALA A 288 1.56 -9.22 -21.04
N ALA A 289 1.32 -10.41 -21.60
CA ALA A 289 0.51 -11.46 -20.98
C ALA A 289 1.18 -12.02 -19.71
N GLU A 290 2.50 -12.08 -19.67
CA GLU A 290 3.33 -12.61 -18.59
C GLU A 290 3.86 -11.52 -17.65
N PHE A 291 3.34 -10.30 -17.73
CA PHE A 291 3.78 -9.20 -16.86
C PHE A 291 3.60 -9.58 -15.38
N GLY A 292 4.70 -9.68 -14.64
CA GLY A 292 4.78 -10.38 -13.35
C GLY A 292 4.25 -9.59 -12.14
N ARG A 293 3.81 -8.33 -12.32
CA ARG A 293 3.33 -7.43 -11.25
C ARG A 293 2.19 -6.55 -11.78
N GLN A 294 1.53 -5.77 -10.92
CA GLN A 294 0.61 -4.74 -11.43
C GLN A 294 1.37 -3.72 -12.29
N ALA A 295 0.95 -3.54 -13.54
CA ALA A 295 1.48 -2.54 -14.45
C ALA A 295 1.00 -1.14 -14.02
N LEU A 296 1.64 -0.61 -12.99
CA LEU A 296 1.34 0.68 -12.36
C LEU A 296 2.63 1.40 -12.00
N HIS A 297 2.72 2.67 -12.38
CA HIS A 297 3.87 3.52 -12.15
C HIS A 297 3.44 4.92 -11.71
N ALA A 298 4.00 5.43 -10.62
CA ALA A 298 3.77 6.79 -10.12
C ALA A 298 4.64 7.76 -10.91
N LEU A 299 4.10 8.27 -12.03
CA LEU A 299 4.80 9.04 -13.05
C LEU A 299 5.10 10.46 -12.60
N VAL A 300 4.08 11.18 -12.05
CA VAL A 300 4.19 12.59 -11.70
C VAL A 300 3.86 12.83 -10.23
N LEU A 301 4.69 13.63 -9.60
CA LEU A 301 4.49 14.14 -8.24
C LEU A 301 4.69 15.66 -8.21
N GLY A 302 3.65 16.42 -7.82
CA GLY A 302 3.72 17.87 -7.68
C GLY A 302 3.15 18.33 -6.34
N PHE A 303 3.82 19.29 -5.71
CA PHE A 303 3.43 19.85 -4.42
C PHE A 303 4.16 21.18 -4.17
N ASP A 304 3.65 21.99 -3.25
CA ASP A 304 4.35 23.18 -2.77
C ASP A 304 5.33 22.79 -1.67
N HIS A 305 6.58 23.26 -1.77
CA HIS A 305 7.58 22.99 -0.75
C HIS A 305 7.15 23.60 0.59
N PRO A 306 7.01 22.79 1.68
CA PRO A 306 6.38 23.26 2.92
C PRO A 306 7.09 24.43 3.64
N VAL A 307 8.40 24.60 3.38
CA VAL A 307 9.20 25.64 4.02
C VAL A 307 9.38 26.86 3.10
N THR A 308 9.72 26.64 1.83
CA THR A 308 10.00 27.74 0.89
C THR A 308 8.78 28.25 0.15
N GLY A 309 7.68 27.47 0.10
CA GLY A 309 6.50 27.78 -0.69
C GLY A 309 6.67 27.57 -2.21
N GLN A 310 7.85 27.16 -2.67
CA GLN A 310 8.11 26.93 -4.10
C GLN A 310 7.28 25.76 -4.60
N ALA A 311 6.61 25.92 -5.75
CA ALA A 311 5.94 24.83 -6.43
C ALA A 311 6.99 23.87 -7.04
N LEU A 312 6.95 22.62 -6.62
CA LEU A 312 7.82 21.55 -7.10
C LEU A 312 7.04 20.58 -7.98
N HIS A 313 7.64 20.16 -9.07
CA HIS A 313 7.06 19.20 -10.01
C HIS A 313 8.13 18.24 -10.49
N PHE A 314 7.86 16.94 -10.35
CA PHE A 314 8.77 15.87 -10.73
C PHE A 314 8.06 14.88 -11.63
N GLU A 315 8.79 14.35 -12.59
CA GLU A 315 8.36 13.28 -13.50
C GLU A 315 9.47 12.25 -13.58
N CYS A 316 9.13 10.96 -13.63
CA CYS A 316 10.08 9.88 -13.87
C CYS A 316 9.53 8.86 -14.85
N GLU A 317 10.39 8.40 -15.75
CA GLU A 317 10.04 7.42 -16.79
C GLU A 317 9.67 6.07 -16.18
N PRO A 318 8.68 5.35 -16.77
CA PRO A 318 8.37 4.00 -16.36
C PRO A 318 9.59 3.06 -16.51
N PRO A 319 9.74 2.09 -15.60
CA PRO A 319 10.86 1.14 -15.64
C PRO A 319 10.79 0.23 -16.86
N ALA A 320 11.93 -0.40 -17.19
CA ALA A 320 12.13 -1.15 -18.41
C ALA A 320 11.09 -2.25 -18.67
N ASP A 321 10.61 -2.94 -17.63
CA ASP A 321 9.55 -3.95 -17.77
C ASP A 321 8.24 -3.33 -18.27
N PHE A 322 7.84 -2.19 -17.72
CA PHE A 322 6.64 -1.46 -18.14
C PHE A 322 6.82 -0.91 -19.57
N ALA A 323 7.97 -0.29 -19.86
CA ALA A 323 8.27 0.25 -21.19
C ALA A 323 8.27 -0.85 -22.26
N SER A 324 8.87 -2.00 -21.97
CA SER A 324 8.88 -3.16 -22.87
C SER A 324 7.48 -3.70 -23.15
N ALA A 325 6.64 -3.82 -22.13
CA ALA A 325 5.24 -4.24 -22.29
C ALA A 325 4.44 -3.24 -23.14
N LEU A 326 4.66 -1.95 -22.95
CA LEU A 326 4.02 -0.89 -23.75
C LEU A 326 4.44 -0.95 -25.21
N VAL A 327 5.73 -1.11 -25.49
CA VAL A 327 6.26 -1.26 -26.85
C VAL A 327 5.67 -2.49 -27.54
N ALA A 328 5.61 -3.63 -26.84
CA ALA A 328 5.00 -4.86 -27.36
C ALA A 328 3.52 -4.66 -27.70
N LEU A 329 2.74 -4.01 -26.83
CA LEU A 329 1.33 -3.70 -27.07
C LEU A 329 1.13 -2.78 -28.28
N ARG A 330 1.98 -1.78 -28.48
CA ARG A 330 1.94 -0.88 -29.64
C ARG A 330 2.19 -1.64 -30.93
N ARG A 331 3.28 -2.45 -31.01
CA ARG A 331 3.60 -3.28 -32.18
C ARG A 331 2.48 -4.26 -32.51
N TRP A 332 1.98 -4.95 -31.50
CA TRP A 332 0.85 -5.87 -31.66
C TRP A 332 -0.41 -5.16 -32.19
N SER A 333 -0.69 -3.96 -31.69
CA SER A 333 -1.84 -3.17 -32.16
C SER A 333 -1.70 -2.74 -33.62
N GLU A 334 -0.48 -2.47 -34.08
CA GLU A 334 -0.15 -2.11 -35.44
C GLU A 334 -0.05 -3.30 -36.41
N GLY A 335 -0.20 -4.54 -35.92
CA GLY A 335 -0.07 -5.76 -36.72
C GLY A 335 1.37 -6.11 -37.12
N LYS A 336 2.37 -5.53 -36.46
CA LYS A 336 3.81 -5.74 -36.76
C LYS A 336 4.44 -6.95 -36.04
N ASP A 337 3.69 -7.66 -35.24
CA ASP A 337 4.09 -8.91 -34.59
C ASP A 337 3.54 -10.10 -35.40
N ARG A 338 4.06 -10.32 -36.63
CA ARG A 338 3.91 -11.57 -37.37
C ARG A 338 5.26 -12.28 -37.48
#